data_f2a094ce1152b583f26aa5f3e0dc203f
#
_entry.id   f2a094ce1152b583f26aa5f3e0dc203f
#
_cell.length_a   1.000
_cell.length_b   1.000
_cell.length_c   1.000
_cell.angle_alpha   90.00
_cell.angle_beta   90.00
_cell.angle_gamma   90.00
#
_symmetry.space_group_name_H-M   'P 1'
#
loop_
_entity.id
_entity.type
_entity.pdbx_description
1 polymer ?
#
loop_
_entity_poly.entity_id
_entity_poly.type
_entity_poly.pdbx_seq_one_letter_code
_entity_poly.pdbx_strand_id
1 'polypeptide(L)'
;MSRDKQQAEQVALDVVDAVLGGAVLKDVQGISDEHMSSLYAFAFQFYEQGRLDDAEKFFHFLCIYDFNNSHYWMGLAAVHQLKQNHQKAIDLYAIAFAQGNNDYRPMLYTGQCHLALGKVGKARLCFEYVLDQATQDDLREQARVYLDTLGHIEQDCSED
;
A
#
# COMPACT_ATOMS: atom_id res chain seq x y z
N MET A 1 0.55 44.87 -8.39
CA MET A 1 -0.25 43.99 -7.48
C MET A 1 -1.39 43.23 -8.20
N SER A 2 -2.04 43.77 -9.20
CA SER A 2 -3.16 43.13 -9.89
C SER A 2 -2.74 41.97 -10.82
N ARG A 3 -1.64 42.08 -11.56
CA ARG A 3 -1.16 41.07 -12.51
C ARG A 3 -0.66 39.78 -11.84
N ASP A 4 0.12 39.90 -10.78
CA ASP A 4 0.67 38.76 -10.06
C ASP A 4 -0.43 37.93 -9.38
N LYS A 5 -1.48 38.59 -8.91
CA LYS A 5 -2.62 37.94 -8.27
C LYS A 5 -3.48 37.16 -9.30
N GLN A 6 -3.70 37.74 -10.47
CA GLN A 6 -4.42 37.09 -11.57
C GLN A 6 -3.63 35.90 -12.13
N GLN A 7 -2.31 36.01 -12.22
CA GLN A 7 -1.46 34.93 -12.67
C GLN A 7 -1.42 33.77 -11.68
N ALA A 8 -1.36 34.07 -10.38
CA ALA A 8 -1.43 33.04 -9.34
C ALA A 8 -2.79 32.33 -9.30
N GLU A 9 -3.88 33.07 -9.51
CA GLU A 9 -5.23 32.51 -9.57
C GLU A 9 -5.42 31.61 -10.80
N GLN A 10 -4.90 32.02 -11.96
CA GLN A 10 -4.95 31.19 -13.17
C GLN A 10 -4.14 29.90 -13.00
N VAL A 11 -2.93 29.96 -12.45
CA VAL A 11 -2.11 28.76 -12.17
C VAL A 11 -2.83 27.81 -11.21
N ALA A 12 -3.51 28.36 -10.18
CA ALA A 12 -4.28 27.54 -9.25
C ALA A 12 -5.45 26.82 -9.94
N LEU A 13 -6.16 27.50 -10.83
CA LEU A 13 -7.24 26.90 -11.62
C LEU A 13 -6.73 25.80 -12.57
N ASP A 14 -5.63 26.06 -13.27
CA ASP A 14 -5.01 25.09 -14.17
C ASP A 14 -4.58 23.82 -13.43
N VAL A 15 -4.05 23.95 -12.20
CA VAL A 15 -3.71 22.82 -11.33
C VAL A 15 -4.96 22.04 -10.91
N VAL A 16 -6.02 22.73 -10.51
CA VAL A 16 -7.30 22.11 -10.14
C VAL A 16 -7.87 21.32 -11.32
N ASP A 17 -7.90 21.91 -12.51
CA ASP A 17 -8.42 21.27 -13.71
C ASP A 17 -7.57 20.04 -14.10
N ALA A 18 -6.25 20.13 -13.99
CA ALA A 18 -5.35 19.02 -14.24
C ALA A 18 -5.60 17.85 -13.26
N VAL A 19 -5.76 18.13 -11.96
CA VAL A 19 -6.05 17.11 -10.94
C VAL A 19 -7.43 16.49 -11.16
N LEU A 20 -8.44 17.28 -11.48
CA LEU A 20 -9.77 16.78 -11.84
C LEU A 20 -9.75 15.94 -13.11
N GLY A 21 -8.82 16.22 -14.03
CA GLY A 21 -8.55 15.43 -15.22
C GLY A 21 -7.75 14.15 -14.98
N GLY A 22 -7.37 13.85 -13.73
CA GLY A 22 -6.63 12.66 -13.34
C GLY A 22 -5.11 12.82 -13.30
N ALA A 23 -4.58 14.03 -13.49
CA ALA A 23 -3.17 14.31 -13.31
C ALA A 23 -2.76 14.19 -11.83
N VAL A 24 -1.58 13.66 -11.59
CA VAL A 24 -0.97 13.57 -10.27
C VAL A 24 0.02 14.70 -10.05
N LEU A 25 0.41 14.94 -8.81
CA LEU A 25 1.25 16.09 -8.45
C LEU A 25 2.61 16.07 -9.17
N LYS A 26 3.19 14.89 -9.44
CA LYS A 26 4.44 14.76 -10.23
C LYS A 26 4.32 15.39 -11.62
N ASP A 27 3.17 15.21 -12.29
CA ASP A 27 2.93 15.74 -13.64
C ASP A 27 2.84 17.27 -13.61
N VAL A 28 2.17 17.80 -12.59
CA VAL A 28 2.06 19.26 -12.36
C VAL A 28 3.40 19.89 -12.05
N GLN A 29 4.24 19.19 -11.29
CA GLN A 29 5.58 19.66 -10.90
C GLN A 29 6.67 19.33 -11.94
N GLY A 30 6.33 18.61 -13.00
CA GLY A 30 7.28 18.21 -14.04
C GLY A 30 8.33 17.19 -13.57
N ILE A 31 8.01 16.37 -12.57
CA ILE A 31 8.89 15.30 -12.10
C ILE A 31 8.77 14.12 -13.05
N SER A 32 9.90 13.73 -13.66
CA SER A 32 9.91 12.62 -14.61
C SER A 32 9.70 11.27 -13.95
N ASP A 33 9.17 10.30 -14.69
CA ASP A 33 9.02 8.91 -14.25
C ASP A 33 10.37 8.28 -13.88
N GLU A 34 11.46 8.68 -14.51
CA GLU A 34 12.81 8.25 -14.18
C GLU A 34 13.23 8.70 -12.77
N HIS A 35 12.94 9.95 -12.41
CA HIS A 35 13.19 10.45 -11.06
C HIS A 35 12.33 9.73 -10.03
N MET A 36 11.05 9.49 -10.32
CA MET A 36 10.16 8.74 -9.44
C MET A 36 10.64 7.30 -9.25
N SER A 37 11.12 6.65 -10.30
CA SER A 37 11.70 5.30 -10.24
C SER A 37 12.97 5.25 -9.39
N SER A 38 13.82 6.27 -9.50
CA SER A 38 15.04 6.38 -8.69
C SER A 38 14.71 6.57 -7.20
N LEU A 39 13.72 7.40 -6.89
CA LEU A 39 13.25 7.60 -5.51
C LEU A 39 12.62 6.32 -4.93
N TYR A 40 11.90 5.57 -5.75
CA TYR A 40 11.35 4.27 -5.35
C TYR A 40 12.45 3.26 -5.04
N ALA A 41 13.51 3.21 -5.87
CA ALA A 41 14.65 2.34 -5.63
C ALA A 41 15.35 2.68 -4.30
N PHE A 42 15.53 3.97 -3.96
CA PHE A 42 16.05 4.38 -2.66
C PHE A 42 15.13 4.01 -1.50
N ALA A 43 13.82 4.22 -1.65
CA ALA A 43 12.85 3.83 -0.64
C ALA A 43 12.94 2.33 -0.33
N PHE A 44 13.02 1.51 -1.38
CA PHE A 44 13.15 0.06 -1.25
C PHE A 44 14.48 -0.36 -0.62
N GLN A 45 15.58 0.28 -0.99
CA GLN A 45 16.90 0.04 -0.40
C GLN A 45 16.91 0.34 1.11
N PHE A 46 16.31 1.46 1.53
CA PHE A 46 16.19 1.77 2.96
C PHE A 46 15.33 0.74 3.70
N TYR A 47 14.25 0.29 3.07
CA TYR A 47 13.40 -0.78 3.60
C TYR A 47 14.19 -2.07 3.83
N GLU A 48 14.98 -2.53 2.84
CA GLU A 48 15.80 -3.73 2.93
C GLU A 48 16.91 -3.62 4.00
N GLN A 49 17.45 -2.42 4.19
CA GLN A 49 18.46 -2.14 5.23
C GLN A 49 17.86 -1.99 6.63
N GLY A 50 16.54 -2.08 6.79
CA GLY A 50 15.87 -1.86 8.08
C GLY A 50 15.83 -0.40 8.53
N ARG A 51 16.19 0.55 7.65
CA ARG A 51 16.11 1.99 7.87
C ARG A 51 14.67 2.47 7.65
N LEU A 52 13.77 2.02 8.52
CA LEU A 52 12.33 2.16 8.31
C LEU A 52 11.84 3.61 8.33
N ASP A 53 12.44 4.48 9.13
CA ASP A 53 12.06 5.89 9.17
C ASP A 53 12.42 6.62 7.87
N ASP A 54 13.57 6.28 7.28
CA ASP A 54 13.97 6.84 5.99
C ASP A 54 13.09 6.28 4.86
N ALA A 55 12.85 4.97 4.85
CA ALA A 55 11.95 4.33 3.90
C ALA A 55 10.53 4.94 3.96
N GLU A 56 10.01 5.19 5.17
CA GLU A 56 8.70 5.83 5.37
C GLU A 56 8.63 7.20 4.71
N LYS A 57 9.65 8.04 4.91
CA LYS A 57 9.70 9.38 4.30
C LYS A 57 9.68 9.32 2.79
N PHE A 58 10.46 8.43 2.18
CA PHE A 58 10.54 8.28 0.73
C PHE A 58 9.24 7.72 0.14
N PHE A 59 8.67 6.66 0.73
CA PHE A 59 7.40 6.13 0.28
C PHE A 59 6.25 7.12 0.46
N HIS A 60 6.25 7.88 1.56
CA HIS A 60 5.26 8.93 1.78
C HIS A 60 5.33 10.03 0.72
N PHE A 61 6.55 10.47 0.36
CA PHE A 61 6.76 11.41 -0.75
C PHE A 61 6.20 10.84 -2.06
N LEU A 62 6.55 9.59 -2.40
CA LEU A 62 6.08 8.94 -3.62
C LEU A 62 4.55 8.87 -3.69
N CYS A 63 3.88 8.52 -2.58
CA CYS A 63 2.42 8.48 -2.49
C CYS A 63 1.78 9.85 -2.70
N ILE A 64 2.39 10.94 -2.21
CA ILE A 64 1.88 12.29 -2.40
C ILE A 64 2.01 12.73 -3.85
N TYR A 65 3.16 12.47 -4.47
CA TYR A 65 3.43 12.92 -5.83
C TYR A 65 2.78 12.07 -6.91
N ASP A 66 2.54 10.79 -6.64
CA ASP A 66 1.80 9.88 -7.53
C ASP A 66 0.88 8.95 -6.73
N PHE A 67 -0.23 9.48 -6.28
CA PHE A 67 -1.19 8.75 -5.43
C PHE A 67 -1.95 7.64 -6.17
N ASN A 68 -1.85 7.56 -7.50
CA ASN A 68 -2.46 6.50 -8.29
C ASN A 68 -1.59 5.24 -8.41
N ASN A 69 -0.35 5.29 -7.93
CA ASN A 69 0.55 4.15 -8.01
C ASN A 69 0.41 3.22 -6.80
N SER A 70 -0.24 2.08 -6.99
CA SER A 70 -0.49 1.09 -5.93
C SER A 70 0.78 0.56 -5.27
N HIS A 71 1.90 0.47 -6.00
CA HIS A 71 3.17 0.00 -5.46
C HIS A 71 3.75 0.92 -4.38
N TYR A 72 3.53 2.24 -4.49
CA TYR A 72 3.99 3.19 -3.49
C TYR A 72 3.21 3.04 -2.19
N TRP A 73 1.89 2.87 -2.27
CA TRP A 73 1.04 2.60 -1.11
C TRP A 73 1.38 1.26 -0.46
N MET A 74 1.65 0.24 -1.27
CA MET A 74 2.06 -1.07 -0.77
C MET A 74 3.41 -1.00 -0.04
N GLY A 75 4.38 -0.25 -0.58
CA GLY A 75 5.66 -0.01 0.09
C GLY A 75 5.51 0.71 1.42
N LEU A 76 4.69 1.77 1.47
CA LEU A 76 4.41 2.49 2.72
C LEU A 76 3.72 1.60 3.76
N ALA A 77 2.77 0.78 3.32
CA ALA A 77 2.09 -0.20 4.18
C ALA A 77 3.06 -1.23 4.76
N ALA A 78 3.97 -1.76 3.94
CA ALA A 78 4.98 -2.72 4.38
C ALA A 78 5.93 -2.12 5.43
N VAL A 79 6.34 -0.86 5.28
CA VAL A 79 7.11 -0.15 6.30
C VAL A 79 6.36 -0.08 7.62
N HIS A 80 5.08 0.30 7.61
CA HIS A 80 4.27 0.36 8.82
C HIS A 80 4.03 -1.02 9.43
N GLN A 81 3.90 -2.07 8.62
CA GLN A 81 3.81 -3.45 9.11
C GLN A 81 5.08 -3.86 9.87
N LEU A 82 6.28 -3.57 9.34
CA LEU A 82 7.56 -3.83 10.03
C LEU A 82 7.74 -2.98 11.30
N LYS A 83 7.22 -1.75 11.31
CA LYS A 83 7.18 -0.89 12.50
C LYS A 83 6.11 -1.33 13.52
N GLN A 84 5.40 -2.43 13.26
CA GLN A 84 4.31 -2.97 14.08
C GLN A 84 3.08 -2.04 14.20
N ASN A 85 2.98 -1.08 13.31
CA ASN A 85 1.80 -0.20 13.18
C ASN A 85 0.74 -0.90 12.31
N HIS A 86 0.26 -2.07 12.76
CA HIS A 86 -0.56 -2.98 11.95
C HIS A 86 -1.87 -2.36 11.48
N GLN A 87 -2.55 -1.56 12.30
CA GLN A 87 -3.80 -0.91 11.87
C GLN A 87 -3.54 0.08 10.73
N LYS A 88 -2.48 0.89 10.83
CA LYS A 88 -2.11 1.81 9.76
C LYS A 88 -1.68 1.08 8.48
N ALA A 89 -0.96 -0.03 8.63
CA ALA A 89 -0.61 -0.88 7.49
C ALA A 89 -1.86 -1.41 6.78
N ILE A 90 -2.88 -1.88 7.51
CA ILE A 90 -4.15 -2.34 6.96
C ILE A 90 -4.83 -1.25 6.14
N ASP A 91 -4.91 -0.02 6.66
CA ASP A 91 -5.54 1.11 5.98
C ASP A 91 -4.80 1.44 4.66
N LEU A 92 -3.47 1.40 4.67
CA LEU A 92 -2.65 1.64 3.49
C LEU A 92 -2.72 0.49 2.47
N TYR A 93 -2.75 -0.76 2.93
CA TYR A 93 -2.97 -1.91 2.04
C TYR A 93 -4.35 -1.86 1.38
N ALA A 94 -5.37 -1.34 2.05
CA ALA A 94 -6.69 -1.15 1.46
C ALA A 94 -6.64 -0.15 0.29
N ILE A 95 -5.87 0.93 0.41
CA ILE A 95 -5.64 1.88 -0.70
C ILE A 95 -4.90 1.18 -1.85
N ALA A 96 -3.83 0.47 -1.55
CA ALA A 96 -3.06 -0.26 -2.56
C ALA A 96 -3.92 -1.29 -3.31
N PHE A 97 -4.77 -2.01 -2.60
CA PHE A 97 -5.71 -2.98 -3.18
C PHE A 97 -6.73 -2.32 -4.10
N ALA A 98 -7.31 -1.20 -3.67
CA ALA A 98 -8.30 -0.46 -4.47
C ALA A 98 -7.72 0.09 -5.78
N GLN A 99 -6.45 0.42 -5.80
CA GLN A 99 -5.76 0.95 -6.99
C GLN A 99 -5.06 -0.12 -7.84
N GLY A 100 -4.78 -1.28 -7.25
CA GLY A 100 -4.09 -2.38 -7.92
C GLY A 100 -5.07 -3.22 -8.76
N ASN A 101 -4.82 -3.34 -10.07
CA ASN A 101 -5.62 -4.18 -10.96
C ASN A 101 -5.31 -5.66 -10.69
N ASN A 102 -6.20 -6.34 -9.95
CA ASN A 102 -6.10 -7.78 -9.63
C ASN A 102 -4.79 -8.16 -8.90
N ASP A 103 -4.22 -7.25 -8.14
CA ASP A 103 -3.13 -7.56 -7.22
C ASP A 103 -3.70 -7.89 -5.84
N TYR A 104 -3.63 -9.15 -5.45
CA TYR A 104 -4.16 -9.65 -4.17
C TYR A 104 -3.10 -9.69 -3.05
N ARG A 105 -1.85 -9.30 -3.32
CA ARG A 105 -0.80 -9.23 -2.30
C ARG A 105 -1.17 -8.31 -1.12
N PRO A 106 -1.75 -7.12 -1.34
CA PRO A 106 -2.20 -6.29 -0.24
C PRO A 106 -3.22 -6.98 0.67
N MET A 107 -4.09 -7.81 0.11
CA MET A 107 -5.09 -8.56 0.89
C MET A 107 -4.43 -9.66 1.74
N LEU A 108 -3.43 -10.37 1.20
CA LEU A 108 -2.65 -11.34 1.96
C LEU A 108 -1.95 -10.67 3.16
N TYR A 109 -1.30 -9.53 2.94
CA TYR A 109 -0.59 -8.78 3.98
C TYR A 109 -1.55 -8.16 5.01
N THR A 110 -2.74 -7.76 4.59
CA THR A 110 -3.83 -7.36 5.50
C THR A 110 -4.21 -8.51 6.44
N GLY A 111 -4.32 -9.72 5.92
CA GLY A 111 -4.54 -10.92 6.73
C GLY A 111 -3.44 -11.14 7.78
N GLN A 112 -2.17 -11.00 7.40
CA GLN A 112 -1.03 -11.07 8.32
C GLN A 112 -1.12 -10.00 9.43
N CYS A 113 -1.47 -8.76 9.08
CA CYS A 113 -1.65 -7.68 10.05
C CYS A 113 -2.80 -7.98 11.01
N HIS A 114 -3.91 -8.56 10.53
CA HIS A 114 -5.02 -8.98 11.40
C HIS A 114 -4.58 -10.09 12.37
N LEU A 115 -3.74 -11.05 11.93
CA LEU A 115 -3.17 -12.06 12.84
C LEU A 115 -2.32 -11.42 13.93
N ALA A 116 -1.45 -10.47 13.57
CA ALA A 116 -0.62 -9.74 14.53
C ALA A 116 -1.45 -8.97 15.56
N LEU A 117 -2.65 -8.53 15.19
CA LEU A 117 -3.63 -7.88 16.07
C LEU A 117 -4.53 -8.87 16.84
N GLY A 118 -4.33 -10.18 16.69
CA GLY A 118 -5.18 -11.20 17.30
C GLY A 118 -6.59 -11.30 16.70
N LYS A 119 -6.83 -10.69 15.54
CA LYS A 119 -8.13 -10.68 14.87
C LYS A 119 -8.24 -11.86 13.90
N VAL A 120 -8.24 -13.08 14.44
CA VAL A 120 -8.17 -14.33 13.66
C VAL A 120 -9.29 -14.46 12.63
N GLY A 121 -10.54 -14.13 12.99
CA GLY A 121 -11.67 -14.21 12.07
C GLY A 121 -11.52 -13.28 10.86
N LYS A 122 -11.00 -12.06 11.05
CA LYS A 122 -10.72 -11.13 9.94
C LYS A 122 -9.56 -11.60 9.09
N ALA A 123 -8.53 -12.13 9.70
CA ALA A 123 -7.40 -12.72 8.98
C ALA A 123 -7.84 -13.87 8.08
N ARG A 124 -8.67 -14.78 8.60
CA ARG A 124 -9.24 -15.90 7.85
C ARG A 124 -9.98 -15.42 6.60
N LEU A 125 -10.86 -14.44 6.73
CA LEU A 125 -11.61 -13.87 5.60
C LEU A 125 -10.67 -13.31 4.52
N CYS A 126 -9.57 -12.66 4.91
CA CYS A 126 -8.59 -12.15 3.95
C CYS A 126 -7.90 -13.30 3.17
N PHE A 127 -7.49 -14.36 3.87
CA PHE A 127 -6.81 -15.50 3.22
C PHE A 127 -7.77 -16.30 2.34
N GLU A 128 -9.02 -16.52 2.77
CA GLU A 128 -10.06 -17.14 1.96
C GLU A 128 -10.32 -16.35 0.68
N TYR A 129 -10.39 -15.04 0.78
CA TYR A 129 -10.56 -14.15 -0.36
C TYR A 129 -9.39 -14.25 -1.36
N VAL A 130 -8.14 -14.27 -0.85
CA VAL A 130 -6.95 -14.45 -1.70
C VAL A 130 -6.99 -15.83 -2.39
N LEU A 131 -7.30 -16.89 -1.64
CA LEU A 131 -7.37 -18.26 -2.17
C LEU A 131 -8.41 -18.39 -3.28
N ASP A 132 -9.54 -17.71 -3.16
CA ASP A 132 -10.66 -17.76 -4.10
C ASP A 132 -10.41 -16.89 -5.35
N GLN A 133 -9.88 -15.69 -5.18
CA GLN A 133 -9.81 -14.68 -6.23
C GLN A 133 -8.45 -14.57 -6.93
N ALA A 134 -7.34 -14.87 -6.24
CA ALA A 134 -6.01 -14.72 -6.85
C ALA A 134 -5.77 -15.78 -7.94
N THR A 135 -5.12 -15.36 -9.00
CA THR A 135 -4.72 -16.25 -10.12
C THR A 135 -3.28 -16.74 -9.99
N GLN A 136 -2.46 -16.09 -9.17
CA GLN A 136 -1.08 -16.49 -8.92
C GLN A 136 -1.04 -17.67 -7.95
N ASP A 137 -0.44 -18.79 -8.39
CA ASP A 137 -0.40 -20.03 -7.62
C ASP A 137 0.42 -19.89 -6.33
N ASP A 138 1.51 -19.14 -6.36
CA ASP A 138 2.34 -18.86 -5.18
C ASP A 138 1.59 -18.09 -4.09
N LEU A 139 0.78 -17.12 -4.50
CA LEU A 139 -0.03 -16.32 -3.58
C LEU A 139 -1.17 -17.14 -2.96
N ARG A 140 -1.81 -17.98 -3.78
CA ARG A 140 -2.84 -18.92 -3.32
C ARG A 140 -2.28 -19.95 -2.34
N GLU A 141 -1.07 -20.45 -2.62
CA GLU A 141 -0.40 -21.39 -1.72
C GLU A 141 -0.05 -20.76 -0.38
N GLN A 142 0.44 -19.52 -0.37
CA GLN A 142 0.67 -18.78 0.87
C GLN A 142 -0.63 -18.62 1.69
N ALA A 143 -1.73 -18.25 1.04
CA ALA A 143 -3.03 -18.13 1.71
C ALA A 143 -3.51 -19.47 2.28
N ARG A 144 -3.32 -20.58 1.54
CA ARG A 144 -3.65 -21.92 2.00
C ARG A 144 -2.88 -22.31 3.25
N VAL A 145 -1.57 -22.08 3.28
CA VAL A 145 -0.71 -22.37 4.44
C VAL A 145 -1.21 -21.64 5.69
N TYR A 146 -1.60 -20.35 5.57
CA TYR A 146 -2.21 -19.63 6.69
C TYR A 146 -3.53 -20.25 7.15
N LEU A 147 -4.41 -20.60 6.23
CA LEU A 147 -5.71 -21.21 6.54
C LEU A 147 -5.57 -22.57 7.23
N ASP A 148 -4.66 -23.41 6.74
CA ASP A 148 -4.37 -24.71 7.33
C ASP A 148 -3.84 -24.56 8.77
N THR A 149 -2.93 -23.63 8.98
CA THR A 149 -2.39 -23.32 10.32
C THR A 149 -3.50 -22.86 11.28
N LEU A 150 -4.40 -21.98 10.82
CA LEU A 150 -5.54 -21.53 11.63
C LEU A 150 -6.52 -22.66 11.95
N GLY A 151 -6.74 -23.58 11.02
CA GLY A 151 -7.58 -24.75 11.22
C GLY A 151 -7.04 -25.70 12.29
N HIS A 152 -5.75 -25.93 12.34
CA HIS A 152 -5.10 -26.76 13.37
C HIS A 152 -5.20 -26.13 14.77
N ILE A 153 -5.00 -24.83 14.90
CA ILE A 153 -5.11 -24.11 16.18
C ILE A 153 -6.53 -24.24 16.77
N GLU A 154 -7.56 -24.16 15.94
CA GLU A 154 -8.94 -24.29 16.41
C GLU A 154 -9.29 -25.71 16.85
N GLN A 155 -8.73 -26.73 16.24
CA GLN A 155 -8.90 -28.14 16.66
C GLN A 155 -8.26 -28.41 18.01
N ASP A 156 -7.04 -27.93 18.24
CA ASP A 156 -6.31 -28.10 19.49
C ASP A 156 -7.03 -27.37 20.67
N CYS A 157 -7.66 -26.22 20.42
CA CYS A 157 -8.43 -25.48 21.43
C CYS A 157 -9.81 -26.10 21.74
N SER A 158 -10.29 -27.05 20.92
CA SER A 158 -11.59 -27.71 21.11
C SER A 158 -11.50 -29.05 21.86
N GLU A 159 -10.28 -29.55 22.10
CA GLU A 159 -10.02 -30.81 22.82
C GLU A 159 -9.69 -30.64 24.33
N ASP A 160 -9.59 -29.42 24.82
CA ASP A 160 -9.42 -29.04 26.25
C ASP A 160 -10.75 -28.60 26.88
#